data_141831a155b861fb08c758b29acfc562
#
_entry.id   141831a155b861fb08c758b29acfc562
#
_cell.length_a   1.000
_cell.length_b   1.000
_cell.length_c   1.000
_cell.angle_alpha   90.00
_cell.angle_beta   90.00
_cell.angle_gamma   90.00
#
_symmetry.space_group_name_H-M   'P 1'
#
loop_
_entity.id
_entity.type
_entity.pdbx_description
1 polymer ?
#
loop_
_entity_poly.entity_id
_entity_poly.type
_entity_poly.pdbx_seq_one_letter_code
_entity_poly.pdbx_strand_id
1 'polypeptide(L)'
;MAFALMGTAAFAQQKDDGGYSIYDSSVIRAKSLPQQTEFMANNYDYPAKPRNMWEVGASIGAFTVSGDVSPEWLTMPNFSVHVRKALGYVFSLRLQYLNATGKGLNYTAAQNYYKNPAWTTSLPVGQRYMTIGPDGTINDQAGNTQGNVDFVFYNYKAKVQDLSLQGLVTLNNIRFHKNKTALQIYAGAGLGATLYKTKINSLNSNGNTYASQFNAIASKYNYGGWDDRKDIKKELKDAMDDDYETDAENQGKRRKHLGDGTLRPSGSILMGIAFKLGKRINIALEDRHTFIKDDLLDGQRWQEHPTGDAALTRDYDSYNYLSLGLNFNIGAKSVEPLYWLNPLNYAYSELNNPKHMKLPKPVLDDGDGDGVTDQFDREPNTPAGCPVDTHGVSLDTDGDGVPDCKDKQLITPTECQPVDADGVGKCPPPACCDSLRAAPASACPTDYPSVNFRNGSATVSSDAKAMFSTVAAKLKANPNCSITLNAYPEASKASQALAQRRLDAAKAYLVDKEGISTDRITTNSEIGGGDKNTIDISSN
;
A
#
# COMPACT_ATOMS: atom_id res chain seq x y z
N MET A 1 29.55 3.07 -8.78
CA MET A 1 28.72 3.55 -9.89
C MET A 1 27.49 2.62 -10.08
N ALA A 2 26.70 2.39 -9.02
CA ALA A 2 25.52 1.51 -9.01
C ALA A 2 24.31 2.12 -8.28
N PHE A 3 24.34 3.41 -7.93
CA PHE A 3 23.25 4.10 -7.22
C PHE A 3 22.44 5.08 -8.09
N ALA A 4 22.71 5.14 -9.39
CA ALA A 4 22.09 6.14 -10.29
C ALA A 4 20.91 5.58 -11.14
N LEU A 5 20.46 4.34 -10.92
CA LEU A 5 19.34 3.73 -11.68
C LEU A 5 18.03 3.57 -10.90
N MET A 6 17.93 4.15 -9.69
CA MET A 6 16.67 4.18 -8.92
C MET A 6 15.86 5.48 -9.06
N GLY A 7 16.22 6.32 -9.98
CA GLY A 7 15.67 7.66 -10.07
C GLY A 7 14.68 7.88 -11.19
N THR A 8 13.72 7.00 -11.48
CA THR A 8 12.44 7.31 -12.14
C THR A 8 11.54 6.08 -12.22
N ALA A 9 11.36 5.32 -11.16
CA ALA A 9 10.12 4.61 -11.00
C ALA A 9 9.08 5.69 -10.68
N ALA A 10 8.48 6.29 -11.70
CA ALA A 10 7.23 6.99 -11.57
C ALA A 10 6.31 6.01 -10.84
N PHE A 11 6.03 6.29 -9.57
CA PHE A 11 4.96 5.64 -8.84
C PHE A 11 3.69 6.00 -9.60
N ALA A 12 3.36 5.20 -10.61
CA ALA A 12 2.03 5.18 -11.15
C ALA A 12 1.17 4.88 -9.94
N GLN A 13 0.53 5.90 -9.41
CA GLN A 13 -0.57 5.80 -8.48
C GLN A 13 -1.65 5.04 -9.23
N GLN A 14 -1.50 3.71 -9.30
CA GLN A 14 -2.56 2.85 -9.73
C GLN A 14 -3.65 3.06 -8.68
N LYS A 15 -4.77 3.61 -9.09
CA LYS A 15 -6.02 3.58 -8.33
C LYS A 15 -6.23 2.11 -7.97
N ASP A 16 -5.80 1.75 -6.78
CA ASP A 16 -5.90 0.39 -6.28
C ASP A 16 -7.31 0.25 -5.74
N ASP A 17 -8.24 -0.11 -6.62
CA ASP A 17 -9.60 -0.54 -6.25
C ASP A 17 -9.54 -1.88 -5.51
N GLY A 18 -8.67 -1.98 -4.49
CA GLY A 18 -8.60 -3.11 -3.56
C GLY A 18 -8.26 -4.47 -4.16
N GLY A 19 -7.81 -4.54 -5.40
CA GLY A 19 -7.31 -5.76 -6.03
C GLY A 19 -8.32 -6.88 -6.31
N TYR A 20 -9.51 -6.86 -5.72
CA TYR A 20 -10.60 -7.80 -6.00
C TYR A 20 -11.97 -7.22 -5.61
N SER A 21 -13.03 -7.67 -6.27
CA SER A 21 -14.40 -7.31 -5.88
C SER A 21 -14.84 -8.15 -4.68
N ILE A 22 -15.35 -7.51 -3.62
CA ILE A 22 -15.97 -8.22 -2.49
C ILE A 22 -17.22 -9.00 -2.88
N TYR A 23 -17.82 -8.69 -4.03
CA TYR A 23 -18.97 -9.38 -4.61
C TYR A 23 -18.59 -10.68 -5.33
N ASP A 24 -17.30 -10.92 -5.59
CA ASP A 24 -16.84 -12.13 -6.24
C ASP A 24 -16.69 -13.27 -5.23
N SER A 25 -17.75 -14.02 -5.03
CA SER A 25 -17.76 -15.21 -4.17
C SER A 25 -16.87 -16.36 -4.68
N SER A 26 -16.42 -16.33 -5.95
CA SER A 26 -15.56 -17.37 -6.51
C SER A 26 -14.18 -17.42 -5.84
N VAL A 27 -13.70 -16.32 -5.28
CA VAL A 27 -12.46 -16.24 -4.54
C VAL A 27 -12.60 -16.58 -3.05
N ILE A 28 -13.81 -16.82 -2.56
CA ILE A 28 -14.06 -17.20 -1.18
C ILE A 28 -13.91 -18.71 -1.01
N ARG A 29 -13.44 -19.16 0.15
CA ARG A 29 -13.36 -20.59 0.47
C ARG A 29 -14.75 -21.13 0.75
N ALA A 30 -15.05 -22.36 0.32
CA ALA A 30 -16.35 -23.00 0.53
C ALA A 30 -16.83 -22.94 2.00
N LYS A 31 -15.94 -23.17 2.95
CA LYS A 31 -16.24 -23.09 4.41
C LYS A 31 -16.60 -21.68 4.89
N SER A 32 -16.24 -20.63 4.16
CA SER A 32 -16.48 -19.22 4.51
C SER A 32 -17.59 -18.59 3.66
N LEU A 33 -18.20 -19.35 2.76
CA LEU A 33 -19.34 -18.88 1.97
C LEU A 33 -20.57 -18.50 2.81
N PRO A 34 -20.93 -19.22 3.90
CA PRO A 34 -22.04 -18.78 4.75
C PRO A 34 -21.84 -17.39 5.30
N GLN A 35 -20.66 -17.09 5.88
CA GLN A 35 -20.32 -15.74 6.36
C GLN A 35 -20.41 -14.69 5.24
N GLN A 36 -19.95 -15.03 4.03
CA GLN A 36 -20.05 -14.12 2.88
C GLN A 36 -21.51 -13.86 2.51
N THR A 37 -22.37 -14.86 2.53
CA THR A 37 -23.80 -14.72 2.25
C THR A 37 -24.50 -13.86 3.30
N GLU A 38 -24.18 -14.07 4.58
CA GLU A 38 -24.69 -13.24 5.68
C GLU A 38 -24.24 -11.79 5.56
N PHE A 39 -22.96 -11.56 5.22
CA PHE A 39 -22.45 -10.21 4.94
C PHE A 39 -23.19 -9.55 3.79
N MET A 40 -23.41 -10.28 2.68
CA MET A 40 -24.18 -9.77 1.52
C MET A 40 -25.63 -9.48 1.86
N ALA A 41 -26.19 -10.14 2.86
CA ALA A 41 -27.53 -9.91 3.41
C ALA A 41 -27.58 -8.82 4.50
N ASN A 42 -26.46 -8.18 4.82
CA ASN A 42 -26.28 -7.23 5.94
C ASN A 42 -26.52 -7.83 7.33
N ASN A 43 -26.32 -9.13 7.50
CA ASN A 43 -26.43 -9.83 8.78
C ASN A 43 -25.06 -10.10 9.43
N TYR A 44 -23.96 -9.67 8.80
CA TYR A 44 -22.60 -9.83 9.29
C TYR A 44 -21.79 -8.56 9.03
N ASP A 45 -20.96 -8.14 10.00
CA ASP A 45 -20.30 -6.82 9.97
C ASP A 45 -19.17 -6.68 8.94
N TYR A 46 -18.59 -7.80 8.48
CA TYR A 46 -17.46 -7.77 7.54
C TYR A 46 -17.45 -8.97 6.59
N PRO A 47 -16.89 -8.80 5.37
CA PRO A 47 -16.85 -9.84 4.37
C PRO A 47 -15.96 -11.02 4.78
N ALA A 48 -16.22 -12.18 4.24
CA ALA A 48 -15.38 -13.35 4.46
C ALA A 48 -13.98 -13.16 3.88
N LYS A 49 -12.97 -13.69 4.58
CA LYS A 49 -11.58 -13.64 4.14
C LYS A 49 -11.39 -14.38 2.81
N PRO A 50 -10.89 -13.73 1.75
CA PRO A 50 -10.72 -14.35 0.46
C PRO A 50 -9.60 -15.40 0.47
N ARG A 51 -9.62 -16.28 -0.53
CA ARG A 51 -8.54 -17.22 -0.81
C ARG A 51 -7.35 -16.44 -1.34
N ASN A 52 -6.19 -16.58 -0.67
CA ASN A 52 -4.97 -15.89 -1.07
C ASN A 52 -4.01 -16.78 -1.87
N MET A 53 -3.14 -16.17 -2.65
CA MET A 53 -2.04 -16.82 -3.34
C MET A 53 -0.98 -17.34 -2.38
N TRP A 54 -0.18 -18.30 -2.83
CA TRP A 54 1.10 -18.64 -2.25
C TRP A 54 2.18 -17.76 -2.84
N GLU A 55 3.22 -17.46 -2.08
CA GLU A 55 4.42 -16.82 -2.59
C GLU A 55 5.54 -17.87 -2.63
N VAL A 56 6.23 -17.95 -3.75
CA VAL A 56 7.47 -18.72 -3.92
C VAL A 56 8.55 -17.75 -4.33
N GLY A 57 9.68 -17.80 -3.68
CA GLY A 57 10.78 -16.88 -3.95
C GLY A 57 12.13 -17.56 -3.99
N ALA A 58 13.04 -16.93 -4.72
CA ALA A 58 14.46 -17.26 -4.72
C ALA A 58 15.25 -15.98 -4.44
N SER A 59 16.32 -16.11 -3.68
CA SER A 59 17.21 -14.98 -3.39
C SER A 59 18.67 -15.37 -3.54
N ILE A 60 19.47 -14.36 -3.87
CA ILE A 60 20.93 -14.42 -3.84
C ILE A 60 21.44 -13.38 -2.85
N GLY A 61 22.59 -13.65 -2.23
CA GLY A 61 23.05 -12.71 -1.21
C GLY A 61 24.46 -12.97 -0.68
N ALA A 62 24.87 -12.08 0.19
CA ALA A 62 26.10 -12.16 0.95
C ALA A 62 25.88 -12.96 2.23
N PHE A 63 26.81 -13.86 2.51
CA PHE A 63 26.79 -14.70 3.70
C PHE A 63 28.06 -14.45 4.52
N THR A 64 27.90 -14.19 5.80
CA THR A 64 29.01 -13.98 6.73
C THR A 64 28.79 -14.79 8.00
N VAL A 65 29.86 -15.39 8.50
CA VAL A 65 29.87 -16.04 9.82
C VAL A 65 30.43 -15.07 10.84
N SER A 66 29.80 -14.99 12.00
CA SER A 66 30.29 -14.26 13.17
C SER A 66 30.76 -15.30 14.20
N GLY A 67 32.04 -15.41 14.35
CA GLY A 67 32.75 -16.29 15.27
C GLY A 67 34.11 -15.68 15.63
N ASP A 68 35.04 -16.49 16.09
CA ASP A 68 36.39 -16.07 16.53
C ASP A 68 37.29 -15.66 15.35
N VAL A 69 37.05 -16.23 14.17
CA VAL A 69 37.83 -15.94 12.96
C VAL A 69 37.18 -14.83 12.15
N SER A 70 37.95 -13.80 11.83
CA SER A 70 37.48 -12.64 11.06
C SER A 70 36.87 -13.05 9.72
N PRO A 71 35.58 -12.71 9.46
CA PRO A 71 34.94 -13.10 8.24
C PRO A 71 35.47 -12.38 7.01
N GLU A 72 35.36 -13.00 5.87
CA GLU A 72 35.48 -12.35 4.58
C GLU A 72 34.12 -11.83 4.14
N TRP A 73 34.05 -10.52 3.91
CA TRP A 73 32.83 -9.87 3.45
C TRP A 73 32.56 -10.23 1.98
N LEU A 74 31.30 -10.52 1.67
CA LEU A 74 30.84 -10.77 0.31
C LEU A 74 31.30 -12.09 -0.33
N THR A 75 31.25 -13.19 0.42
CA THR A 75 31.30 -14.50 -0.23
C THR A 75 30.03 -14.69 -1.05
N MET A 76 30.15 -14.73 -2.35
CA MET A 76 29.04 -14.94 -3.29
C MET A 76 29.44 -15.96 -4.37
N PRO A 77 28.50 -16.64 -5.02
CA PRO A 77 27.05 -16.56 -4.85
C PRO A 77 26.53 -17.53 -3.77
N ASN A 78 25.66 -17.01 -2.89
CA ASN A 78 24.88 -17.82 -1.98
C ASN A 78 23.41 -17.68 -2.34
N PHE A 79 22.61 -18.72 -2.19
CA PHE A 79 21.22 -18.67 -2.60
C PHE A 79 20.27 -19.24 -1.56
N SER A 80 19.05 -18.75 -1.55
CA SER A 80 17.96 -19.36 -0.82
C SER A 80 16.70 -19.48 -1.67
N VAL A 81 15.85 -20.42 -1.31
CA VAL A 81 14.51 -20.57 -1.88
C VAL A 81 13.50 -20.66 -0.74
N HIS A 82 12.30 -20.13 -0.97
CA HIS A 82 11.29 -20.19 0.06
C HIS A 82 9.88 -20.34 -0.52
N VAL A 83 8.98 -20.80 0.34
CA VAL A 83 7.55 -20.83 0.12
C VAL A 83 6.88 -20.13 1.29
N ARG A 84 6.04 -19.13 1.01
CA ARG A 84 5.35 -18.34 2.02
C ARG A 84 3.84 -18.37 1.82
N LYS A 85 3.10 -18.44 2.92
CA LYS A 85 1.64 -18.39 2.93
C LYS A 85 1.14 -17.40 3.96
N ALA A 86 0.30 -16.46 3.53
CA ALA A 86 -0.40 -15.58 4.44
C ALA A 86 -1.45 -16.35 5.24
N LEU A 87 -1.42 -16.26 6.54
CA LEU A 87 -2.47 -16.75 7.46
C LEU A 87 -3.51 -15.66 7.71
N GLY A 88 -3.08 -14.42 7.63
CA GLY A 88 -3.89 -13.22 7.79
C GLY A 88 -3.28 -12.04 7.03
N TYR A 89 -3.81 -10.87 7.27
CA TYR A 89 -3.32 -9.62 6.67
C TYR A 89 -1.99 -9.16 7.28
N VAL A 90 -1.70 -9.58 8.49
CA VAL A 90 -0.48 -9.23 9.25
C VAL A 90 0.47 -10.41 9.32
N PHE A 91 -0.04 -11.60 9.61
CA PHE A 91 0.75 -12.81 9.85
C PHE A 91 0.88 -13.70 8.63
N SER A 92 2.09 -14.23 8.40
CA SER A 92 2.38 -15.27 7.40
C SER A 92 3.39 -16.28 7.91
N LEU A 93 3.35 -17.50 7.36
CA LEU A 93 4.35 -18.54 7.56
C LEU A 93 5.19 -18.70 6.31
N ARG A 94 6.48 -18.92 6.50
CA ARG A 94 7.46 -19.15 5.44
C ARG A 94 8.33 -20.36 5.78
N LEU A 95 8.49 -21.26 4.84
CA LEU A 95 9.52 -22.29 4.86
C LEU A 95 10.64 -21.85 3.93
N GLN A 96 11.87 -21.76 4.42
CA GLN A 96 13.02 -21.31 3.66
C GLN A 96 14.16 -22.35 3.74
N TYR A 97 14.77 -22.62 2.61
CA TYR A 97 16.03 -23.35 2.48
C TYR A 97 17.11 -22.39 2.03
N LEU A 98 18.24 -22.40 2.73
CA LEU A 98 19.45 -21.64 2.41
C LEU A 98 20.58 -22.60 2.09
N ASN A 99 21.37 -22.31 1.05
CA ASN A 99 22.65 -22.93 0.76
C ASN A 99 23.68 -21.81 0.58
N ALA A 100 24.66 -21.79 1.47
CA ALA A 100 25.64 -20.71 1.53
C ALA A 100 27.04 -21.24 1.84
N THR A 101 28.03 -20.46 1.43
CA THR A 101 29.43 -20.70 1.78
C THR A 101 30.02 -19.42 2.34
N GLY A 102 30.53 -19.50 3.56
CA GLY A 102 31.28 -18.43 4.21
C GLY A 102 32.77 -18.75 4.25
N LYS A 103 33.61 -17.73 4.16
CA LYS A 103 35.04 -17.81 4.39
C LYS A 103 35.47 -16.82 5.44
N GLY A 104 36.54 -17.13 6.13
CA GLY A 104 37.17 -16.19 7.05
C GLY A 104 38.68 -16.38 7.05
N LEU A 105 39.38 -15.32 7.41
CA LEU A 105 40.83 -15.28 7.51
C LEU A 105 41.21 -14.26 8.58
N ASN A 106 41.91 -14.71 9.64
CA ASN A 106 42.44 -13.83 10.66
C ASN A 106 43.67 -13.07 10.14
N TYR A 107 43.83 -11.87 10.66
CA TYR A 107 45.01 -11.04 10.46
C TYR A 107 45.97 -11.06 11.65
N THR A 108 45.57 -11.70 12.76
CA THR A 108 46.39 -11.91 13.96
C THR A 108 46.95 -13.30 13.95
N ALA A 109 48.25 -13.42 14.14
CA ALA A 109 48.95 -14.69 14.24
C ALA A 109 48.70 -15.36 15.61
N ALA A 110 48.62 -16.68 15.61
CA ALA A 110 48.42 -17.48 16.83
C ALA A 110 49.49 -18.53 16.98
N GLN A 111 49.92 -18.83 18.22
CA GLN A 111 50.84 -19.90 18.58
C GLN A 111 50.22 -20.90 19.57
N ASN A 112 49.09 -20.59 20.18
CA ASN A 112 48.47 -21.41 21.22
C ASN A 112 47.38 -22.36 20.69
N TYR A 113 47.45 -22.77 19.46
CA TYR A 113 46.49 -23.64 18.76
C TYR A 113 46.62 -25.15 19.04
N TYR A 114 47.43 -25.56 20.06
CA TYR A 114 47.70 -26.97 20.36
C TYR A 114 46.42 -27.80 20.68
N LYS A 115 45.34 -27.13 21.11
CA LYS A 115 44.03 -27.78 21.37
C LYS A 115 43.19 -27.95 20.10
N ASN A 116 43.54 -27.31 18.99
CA ASN A 116 42.82 -27.41 17.75
C ASN A 116 43.44 -28.56 16.89
N PRO A 117 42.74 -29.71 16.74
CA PRO A 117 43.24 -30.86 16.03
C PRO A 117 43.56 -30.59 14.55
N ALA A 118 42.90 -29.61 13.97
CA ALA A 118 43.04 -29.28 12.56
C ALA A 118 44.45 -28.79 12.19
N TRP A 119 45.17 -28.20 13.13
CA TRP A 119 46.58 -27.78 12.96
C TRP A 119 47.58 -28.77 13.55
N THR A 120 47.06 -29.77 14.25
CA THR A 120 47.89 -30.72 15.00
C THR A 120 47.60 -32.18 14.57
N THR A 121 46.75 -32.88 15.29
CA THR A 121 46.53 -34.31 15.15
C THR A 121 45.77 -34.76 13.91
N SER A 122 44.99 -33.90 13.27
CA SER A 122 44.30 -34.22 12.03
C SER A 122 45.23 -34.24 10.81
N LEU A 123 46.39 -33.60 10.93
CA LEU A 123 47.39 -33.58 9.87
C LEU A 123 48.31 -34.81 9.92
N PRO A 124 48.85 -35.28 8.78
CA PRO A 124 49.83 -36.37 8.75
C PRO A 124 51.06 -36.06 9.60
N VAL A 125 51.67 -37.08 10.14
CA VAL A 125 52.96 -36.92 10.85
C VAL A 125 53.99 -36.33 9.91
N GLY A 126 54.66 -35.28 10.32
CA GLY A 126 55.59 -34.48 9.50
C GLY A 126 54.97 -33.29 8.75
N GLN A 127 53.64 -33.16 8.79
CA GLN A 127 52.90 -31.98 8.26
C GLN A 127 52.16 -31.23 9.34
N ARG A 128 52.39 -31.55 10.60
CA ARG A 128 51.77 -30.90 11.75
C ARG A 128 52.53 -29.61 12.11
N TYR A 129 51.81 -28.53 12.38
CA TYR A 129 52.42 -27.26 12.82
C TYR A 129 53.01 -27.39 14.23
N MET A 130 52.46 -28.27 15.04
CA MET A 130 53.05 -28.62 16.34
C MET A 130 52.77 -30.09 16.70
N THR A 131 53.56 -30.64 17.57
CA THR A 131 53.41 -31.99 18.11
C THR A 131 53.34 -31.93 19.63
N ILE A 132 52.63 -32.88 20.24
CA ILE A 132 52.57 -33.03 21.69
C ILE A 132 53.42 -34.25 22.06
N GLY A 133 54.44 -34.00 22.86
CA GLY A 133 55.30 -35.06 23.36
C GLY A 133 54.60 -35.98 24.38
N PRO A 134 55.15 -37.15 24.68
CA PRO A 134 54.58 -38.10 25.66
C PRO A 134 54.48 -37.52 27.07
N ASP A 135 55.32 -36.53 27.39
CA ASP A 135 55.37 -35.78 28.64
C ASP A 135 54.45 -34.56 28.65
N GLY A 136 53.69 -34.34 27.58
CA GLY A 136 52.79 -33.17 27.43
C GLY A 136 53.52 -31.92 26.94
N THR A 137 54.81 -32.00 26.57
CA THR A 137 55.51 -30.88 25.98
C THR A 137 54.97 -30.55 24.58
N ILE A 138 54.85 -29.27 24.28
CA ILE A 138 54.40 -28.78 22.98
C ILE A 138 55.64 -28.42 22.17
N ASN A 139 55.79 -29.06 21.03
CA ASN A 139 56.91 -28.85 20.13
C ASN A 139 56.43 -28.45 18.74
N ASP A 140 57.25 -27.65 18.03
CA ASP A 140 57.03 -27.35 16.62
C ASP A 140 57.31 -28.59 15.75
N GLN A 141 57.18 -28.45 14.44
CA GLN A 141 57.47 -29.51 13.49
C GLN A 141 58.93 -29.98 13.55
N ALA A 142 59.85 -29.10 13.90
CA ALA A 142 61.29 -29.39 14.04
C ALA A 142 61.65 -29.97 15.42
N GLY A 143 60.73 -30.11 16.36
CA GLY A 143 60.96 -30.62 17.71
C GLY A 143 61.37 -29.55 18.75
N ASN A 144 61.23 -28.26 18.41
CA ASN A 144 61.49 -27.18 19.36
C ASN A 144 60.36 -27.07 20.39
N THR A 145 60.71 -26.75 21.64
CA THR A 145 59.74 -26.61 22.75
C THR A 145 58.91 -25.35 22.65
N GLN A 146 57.83 -25.28 23.40
CA GLN A 146 56.93 -24.17 23.48
C GLN A 146 57.63 -22.82 23.64
N GLY A 147 57.35 -21.86 22.75
CA GLY A 147 58.02 -20.58 22.60
C GLY A 147 58.69 -20.40 21.23
N ASN A 148 59.04 -21.50 20.55
CA ASN A 148 59.55 -21.50 19.19
C ASN A 148 58.62 -22.20 18.20
N VAL A 149 57.37 -22.48 18.60
CA VAL A 149 56.41 -23.10 17.69
C VAL A 149 55.98 -22.13 16.58
N ASP A 150 55.68 -22.73 15.42
CA ASP A 150 55.24 -21.98 14.26
C ASP A 150 53.96 -21.18 14.49
N PHE A 151 53.87 -20.05 13.86
CA PHE A 151 52.64 -19.29 13.83
C PHE A 151 51.67 -19.89 12.84
N VAL A 152 50.34 -19.72 13.15
CA VAL A 152 49.24 -19.98 12.22
C VAL A 152 48.38 -18.76 12.11
N PHE A 153 47.76 -18.58 10.95
CA PHE A 153 46.67 -17.63 10.76
C PHE A 153 45.39 -18.42 10.54
N TYR A 154 44.45 -18.32 11.48
CA TYR A 154 43.19 -19.04 11.39
C TYR A 154 42.41 -18.62 10.15
N ASN A 155 41.93 -19.61 9.45
CA ASN A 155 41.14 -19.47 8.24
C ASN A 155 40.08 -20.57 8.20
N TYR A 156 39.00 -20.33 7.49
CA TYR A 156 37.97 -21.34 7.30
C TYR A 156 37.19 -21.14 6.00
N LYS A 157 36.58 -22.24 5.55
CA LYS A 157 35.53 -22.29 4.54
C LYS A 157 34.42 -23.16 5.08
N ALA A 158 33.30 -22.49 5.49
CA ALA A 158 32.12 -23.15 6.01
C ALA A 158 31.06 -23.26 4.93
N LYS A 159 30.65 -24.49 4.60
CA LYS A 159 29.44 -24.75 3.80
C LYS A 159 28.27 -24.92 4.73
N VAL A 160 27.20 -24.15 4.52
CA VAL A 160 26.04 -24.12 5.37
C VAL A 160 24.78 -24.40 4.56
N GLN A 161 23.96 -25.31 5.05
CA GLN A 161 22.62 -25.57 4.56
C GLN A 161 21.65 -25.41 5.75
N ASP A 162 20.62 -24.59 5.59
CA ASP A 162 19.65 -24.35 6.65
C ASP A 162 18.23 -24.51 6.12
N LEU A 163 17.42 -25.25 6.84
CA LEU A 163 15.99 -25.36 6.60
C LEU A 163 15.24 -24.80 7.78
N SER A 164 14.53 -23.69 7.59
CA SER A 164 13.86 -22.98 8.66
C SER A 164 12.38 -22.71 8.39
N LEU A 165 11.56 -22.87 9.42
CA LEU A 165 10.16 -22.44 9.46
C LEU A 165 10.09 -21.11 10.19
N GLN A 166 9.54 -20.10 9.54
CA GLN A 166 9.57 -18.71 9.99
C GLN A 166 8.16 -18.13 10.09
N GLY A 167 7.89 -17.45 11.18
CA GLY A 167 6.72 -16.60 11.36
C GLY A 167 7.06 -15.16 11.02
N LEU A 168 6.31 -14.57 10.11
CA LEU A 168 6.54 -13.20 9.63
C LEU A 168 5.37 -12.30 9.98
N VAL A 169 5.68 -11.09 10.43
CA VAL A 169 4.74 -10.01 10.72
C VAL A 169 4.97 -8.89 9.72
N THR A 170 3.93 -8.49 9.03
CA THR A 170 3.97 -7.33 8.14
C THR A 170 3.69 -6.07 8.96
N LEU A 171 4.72 -5.27 9.21
CA LEU A 171 4.70 -4.14 10.13
C LEU A 171 3.79 -3.00 9.66
N ASN A 172 3.81 -2.68 8.38
CA ASN A 172 2.97 -1.63 7.82
C ASN A 172 1.48 -2.04 7.68
N ASN A 173 1.14 -3.29 8.04
CA ASN A 173 -0.24 -3.76 8.11
C ASN A 173 -0.83 -3.76 9.53
N ILE A 174 -0.08 -3.38 10.53
CA ILE A 174 -0.58 -3.27 11.90
C ILE A 174 -1.60 -2.13 12.02
N ARG A 175 -1.45 -1.09 11.18
CA ARG A 175 -2.38 0.04 11.10
C ARG A 175 -2.96 0.13 9.68
N PHE A 176 -4.23 -0.19 9.53
CA PHE A 176 -4.92 -0.26 8.22
C PHE A 176 -5.55 1.07 7.75
N HIS A 177 -5.36 2.16 8.48
CA HIS A 177 -6.03 3.44 8.23
C HIS A 177 -5.50 4.23 7.02
N LYS A 178 -4.52 3.70 6.30
CA LYS A 178 -3.95 4.34 5.10
C LYS A 178 -4.07 3.45 3.89
N ASN A 179 -4.12 4.08 2.71
CA ASN A 179 -4.02 3.34 1.46
C ASN A 179 -2.74 2.51 1.45
N LYS A 180 -2.86 1.28 0.94
CA LYS A 180 -1.73 0.38 0.84
C LYS A 180 -0.76 0.88 -0.22
N THR A 181 0.52 0.98 0.14
CA THR A 181 1.59 1.31 -0.80
C THR A 181 2.15 0.05 -1.46
N ALA A 182 2.89 0.21 -2.55
CA ALA A 182 3.63 -0.89 -3.18
C ALA A 182 4.81 -1.40 -2.31
N LEU A 183 5.04 -0.79 -1.16
CA LEU A 183 6.08 -1.11 -0.20
C LEU A 183 5.53 -1.94 0.95
N GLN A 184 6.24 -3.01 1.32
CA GLN A 184 5.98 -3.82 2.49
C GLN A 184 7.23 -3.88 3.36
N ILE A 185 7.08 -3.60 4.66
CA ILE A 185 8.12 -3.80 5.66
C ILE A 185 7.66 -4.96 6.55
N TYR A 186 8.52 -5.94 6.73
CA TYR A 186 8.21 -7.11 7.55
C TYR A 186 9.40 -7.49 8.43
N ALA A 187 9.08 -8.11 9.54
CA ALA A 187 10.05 -8.72 10.43
C ALA A 187 9.55 -10.10 10.84
N GLY A 188 10.43 -10.92 11.34
CA GLY A 188 10.05 -12.26 11.74
C GLY A 188 11.11 -12.97 12.55
N ALA A 189 10.70 -14.14 13.04
CA ALA A 189 11.58 -15.09 13.70
C ALA A 189 11.28 -16.50 13.20
N GLY A 190 12.28 -17.36 13.27
CA GLY A 190 12.15 -18.73 12.82
C GLY A 190 12.94 -19.71 13.65
N LEU A 191 12.52 -20.95 13.55
CA LEU A 191 13.24 -22.11 14.08
C LEU A 191 13.60 -23.03 12.92
N GLY A 192 14.80 -23.61 12.97
CA GLY A 192 15.30 -24.42 11.87
C GLY A 192 16.33 -25.46 12.31
N ALA A 193 16.90 -26.05 11.31
CA ALA A 193 18.02 -26.96 11.43
C ALA A 193 19.10 -26.59 10.42
N THR A 194 20.26 -26.31 10.95
CA THR A 194 21.45 -25.97 10.18
C THR A 194 22.35 -27.19 10.07
N LEU A 195 22.70 -27.56 8.84
CA LEU A 195 23.73 -28.53 8.53
C LEU A 195 24.95 -27.77 8.03
N TYR A 196 26.09 -27.96 8.65
CA TYR A 196 27.31 -27.29 8.21
C TYR A 196 28.52 -28.21 8.16
N LYS A 197 29.48 -27.83 7.31
CA LYS A 197 30.80 -28.48 7.22
C LYS A 197 31.82 -27.38 7.04
N THR A 198 32.79 -27.34 7.96
CA THR A 198 33.88 -26.36 7.93
C THR A 198 35.21 -27.04 7.66
N LYS A 199 35.98 -26.46 6.78
CA LYS A 199 37.34 -26.87 6.44
C LYS A 199 38.29 -25.69 6.57
N ILE A 200 39.56 -26.00 6.81
CA ILE A 200 40.66 -25.04 6.83
C ILE A 200 41.64 -25.31 5.71
N ASN A 201 42.32 -24.28 5.28
CA ASN A 201 43.49 -24.38 4.40
C ASN A 201 44.73 -24.37 5.28
N SER A 202 45.31 -25.52 5.50
CA SER A 202 46.48 -25.73 6.35
C SER A 202 47.72 -26.26 5.58
N LEU A 203 47.53 -26.80 4.39
CA LEU A 203 48.57 -27.32 3.55
C LEU A 203 48.46 -26.73 2.14
N ASN A 204 49.61 -26.51 1.50
CA ASN A 204 49.62 -26.10 0.11
C ASN A 204 49.33 -27.27 -0.82
N SER A 205 49.17 -27.03 -2.12
CA SER A 205 48.92 -28.03 -3.16
C SER A 205 49.97 -29.15 -3.24
N ASN A 206 51.15 -28.94 -2.67
CA ASN A 206 52.21 -29.94 -2.57
C ASN A 206 52.19 -30.74 -1.25
N GLY A 207 51.20 -30.47 -0.39
CA GLY A 207 51.07 -31.09 0.93
C GLY A 207 52.04 -30.57 1.99
N ASN A 208 52.66 -29.41 1.78
CA ASN A 208 53.53 -28.78 2.76
C ASN A 208 52.77 -27.72 3.58
N THR A 209 53.20 -27.52 4.82
CA THR A 209 52.67 -26.47 5.69
C THR A 209 53.05 -25.07 5.19
N TYR A 210 52.28 -24.08 5.56
CA TYR A 210 52.57 -22.65 5.34
C TYR A 210 53.43 -22.04 6.47
N ALA A 211 54.04 -22.86 7.34
CA ALA A 211 54.72 -22.39 8.55
C ALA A 211 55.77 -21.31 8.28
N SER A 212 56.63 -21.49 7.23
CA SER A 212 57.65 -20.51 6.88
C SER A 212 57.05 -19.17 6.44
N GLN A 213 55.97 -19.18 5.64
CA GLN A 213 55.28 -17.99 5.17
C GLN A 213 54.55 -17.30 6.33
N PHE A 214 53.86 -18.07 7.17
CA PHE A 214 53.14 -17.56 8.32
C PHE A 214 54.11 -16.92 9.33
N ASN A 215 55.23 -17.55 9.64
CA ASN A 215 56.25 -16.99 10.53
C ASN A 215 56.87 -15.69 9.98
N ALA A 216 57.12 -15.63 8.67
CA ALA A 216 57.63 -14.41 8.04
C ALA A 216 56.63 -13.27 8.11
N ILE A 217 55.34 -13.51 7.83
CA ILE A 217 54.29 -12.51 7.90
C ILE A 217 54.05 -12.08 9.36
N ALA A 218 53.96 -13.04 10.30
CA ALA A 218 53.77 -12.73 11.73
C ALA A 218 54.89 -11.81 12.27
N SER A 219 56.13 -12.13 11.94
CA SER A 219 57.29 -11.35 12.35
C SER A 219 57.33 -9.94 11.73
N LYS A 220 56.97 -9.85 10.44
CA LYS A 220 56.93 -8.58 9.69
C LYS A 220 55.95 -7.58 10.28
N TYR A 221 54.80 -8.03 10.74
CA TYR A 221 53.71 -7.21 11.24
C TYR A 221 53.55 -7.27 12.79
N ASN A 222 54.57 -7.65 13.52
CA ASN A 222 54.56 -7.80 14.97
C ASN A 222 53.33 -8.56 15.49
N TYR A 223 53.09 -9.74 14.94
CA TYR A 223 51.98 -10.66 15.23
C TYR A 223 50.59 -10.22 14.76
N GLY A 224 50.49 -9.07 14.10
CA GLY A 224 49.25 -8.56 13.54
C GLY A 224 48.64 -7.37 14.32
N GLY A 225 48.03 -6.47 13.59
CA GLY A 225 47.37 -5.28 14.13
C GLY A 225 46.22 -4.83 13.24
N TRP A 226 45.33 -4.06 13.82
CA TRP A 226 44.16 -3.56 13.09
C TRP A 226 44.53 -2.70 11.88
N ASP A 227 45.58 -1.91 12.00
CA ASP A 227 46.01 -0.99 10.93
C ASP A 227 46.57 -1.74 9.73
N ASP A 228 47.33 -2.83 9.97
CA ASP A 228 47.96 -3.64 8.94
C ASP A 228 47.09 -4.76 8.40
N ARG A 229 45.85 -4.92 8.90
CA ARG A 229 44.94 -6.05 8.59
C ARG A 229 44.72 -6.30 7.10
N LYS A 230 44.73 -5.24 6.28
CA LYS A 230 44.52 -5.36 4.83
C LYS A 230 45.74 -5.94 4.14
N ASP A 231 46.91 -5.48 4.54
CA ASP A 231 48.17 -5.91 3.95
C ASP A 231 48.51 -7.35 4.39
N ILE A 232 48.29 -7.66 5.67
CA ILE A 232 48.42 -9.03 6.20
C ILE A 232 47.48 -9.98 5.44
N LYS A 233 46.20 -9.68 5.33
CA LYS A 233 45.24 -10.53 4.60
C LYS A 233 45.57 -10.66 3.13
N LYS A 234 46.16 -9.65 2.50
CA LYS A 234 46.62 -9.72 1.13
C LYS A 234 47.81 -10.67 0.99
N GLU A 235 48.85 -10.52 1.81
CA GLU A 235 50.02 -11.38 1.79
C GLU A 235 49.66 -12.83 2.10
N LEU A 236 48.75 -13.05 3.06
CA LEU A 236 48.25 -14.41 3.34
C LEU A 236 47.53 -15.02 2.14
N LYS A 237 46.67 -14.27 1.45
CA LYS A 237 46.00 -14.74 0.24
C LYS A 237 46.95 -15.01 -0.93
N ASP A 238 48.01 -14.23 -1.03
CA ASP A 238 49.05 -14.43 -2.05
C ASP A 238 49.92 -15.65 -1.74
N ALA A 239 50.04 -16.02 -0.45
CA ALA A 239 50.84 -17.16 0.00
C ALA A 239 50.05 -18.49 0.01
N MET A 240 48.74 -18.44 0.18
CA MET A 240 47.83 -19.59 0.30
C MET A 240 47.18 -19.91 -1.06
N ASP A 241 46.87 -21.16 -1.31
CA ASP A 241 46.31 -21.64 -2.61
C ASP A 241 44.78 -21.64 -2.69
N ASP A 242 44.11 -21.17 -1.66
CA ASP A 242 42.62 -21.17 -1.55
C ASP A 242 41.96 -22.56 -1.60
N ASP A 243 42.74 -23.63 -1.48
CA ASP A 243 42.21 -24.99 -1.28
C ASP A 243 42.05 -25.28 0.21
N TYR A 244 40.85 -25.74 0.58
CA TYR A 244 40.48 -26.02 1.98
C TYR A 244 40.39 -27.54 2.13
N GLU A 245 41.53 -28.18 2.31
CA GLU A 245 41.68 -29.64 2.28
C GLU A 245 41.42 -30.29 3.65
N THR A 246 41.76 -29.58 4.76
CA THR A 246 41.73 -30.15 6.11
C THR A 246 40.35 -29.89 6.78
N ASP A 247 39.79 -30.95 7.34
CA ASP A 247 38.58 -30.77 8.17
C ASP A 247 38.91 -29.93 9.43
N ALA A 248 38.08 -28.94 9.74
CA ALA A 248 38.24 -28.12 10.91
C ALA A 248 38.18 -28.95 12.20
N GLU A 249 38.33 -28.32 13.35
CA GLU A 249 38.36 -29.01 14.65
C GLU A 249 37.31 -30.11 14.72
N ASN A 250 37.77 -31.31 15.08
CA ASN A 250 36.93 -32.49 15.16
C ASN A 250 35.80 -32.26 16.19
N GLN A 251 34.61 -32.38 15.71
CA GLN A 251 33.38 -32.09 16.46
C GLN A 251 33.04 -33.14 17.51
N GLY A 252 33.87 -34.16 17.61
CA GLY A 252 33.76 -35.23 18.60
C GLY A 252 32.52 -36.12 18.41
N LYS A 253 32.56 -37.30 19.04
CA LYS A 253 31.50 -38.33 18.96
C LYS A 253 30.14 -37.92 19.50
N ARG A 254 30.04 -36.79 20.18
CA ARG A 254 28.78 -36.32 20.80
C ARG A 254 27.91 -35.47 19.91
N ARG A 255 28.36 -35.07 18.74
CA ARG A 255 27.61 -34.21 17.82
C ARG A 255 26.85 -35.05 16.80
N LYS A 256 25.63 -34.65 16.50
CA LYS A 256 24.80 -35.31 15.48
C LYS A 256 25.32 -34.94 14.10
N HIS A 257 25.57 -35.94 13.28
CA HIS A 257 25.96 -35.79 11.89
C HIS A 257 24.82 -36.21 10.97
N LEU A 258 24.74 -35.57 9.83
CA LEU A 258 23.92 -35.98 8.70
C LEU A 258 24.83 -35.99 7.46
N GLY A 259 25.15 -37.18 6.97
CA GLY A 259 26.19 -37.33 6.00
C GLY A 259 27.56 -36.97 6.60
N ASP A 260 28.29 -36.09 5.96
CA ASP A 260 29.59 -35.57 6.38
C ASP A 260 29.51 -34.21 7.10
N GLY A 261 28.30 -33.66 7.29
CA GLY A 261 28.05 -32.40 7.97
C GLY A 261 27.49 -32.53 9.40
N THR A 262 27.65 -31.49 10.18
CA THR A 262 27.13 -31.39 11.54
C THR A 262 25.74 -30.76 11.53
N LEU A 263 24.77 -31.45 12.12
CA LEU A 263 23.39 -30.99 12.25
C LEU A 263 23.17 -30.32 13.59
N ARG A 264 22.70 -29.05 13.56
CA ARG A 264 22.38 -28.24 14.74
C ARG A 264 21.01 -27.59 14.61
N PRO A 265 20.26 -27.50 15.73
CA PRO A 265 19.10 -26.65 15.77
C PRO A 265 19.52 -25.19 15.64
N SER A 266 18.73 -24.41 14.92
CA SER A 266 18.96 -22.99 14.68
C SER A 266 17.75 -22.15 15.03
N GLY A 267 18.01 -20.92 15.46
CA GLY A 267 16.99 -19.89 15.65
C GLY A 267 17.37 -18.66 14.83
N SER A 268 16.42 -18.04 14.16
CA SER A 268 16.70 -16.88 13.32
C SER A 268 15.77 -15.73 13.61
N ILE A 269 16.29 -14.52 13.44
CA ILE A 269 15.55 -13.28 13.36
C ILE A 269 15.80 -12.67 11.97
N LEU A 270 14.80 -11.98 11.45
CA LEU A 270 14.93 -11.40 10.12
C LEU A 270 14.11 -10.11 10.00
N MET A 271 14.55 -9.26 9.12
CA MET A 271 13.87 -8.05 8.71
C MET A 271 14.01 -7.87 7.22
N GLY A 272 12.95 -7.38 6.56
CA GLY A 272 12.99 -7.18 5.12
C GLY A 272 12.05 -6.10 4.64
N ILE A 273 12.38 -5.63 3.45
CA ILE A 273 11.58 -4.66 2.71
C ILE A 273 11.28 -5.27 1.35
N ALA A 274 10.00 -5.33 0.98
CA ALA A 274 9.58 -5.83 -0.30
C ALA A 274 8.88 -4.75 -1.12
N PHE A 275 9.18 -4.70 -2.42
CA PHE A 275 8.59 -3.80 -3.40
C PHE A 275 7.75 -4.59 -4.39
N LYS A 276 6.49 -4.24 -4.50
CA LYS A 276 5.55 -4.86 -5.43
C LYS A 276 5.76 -4.30 -6.84
N LEU A 277 6.16 -5.15 -7.77
CA LEU A 277 6.27 -4.80 -9.20
C LEU A 277 4.97 -5.05 -9.95
N GLY A 278 4.10 -5.90 -9.42
CA GLY A 278 2.81 -6.26 -10.00
C GLY A 278 2.04 -7.23 -9.12
N LYS A 279 0.88 -7.69 -9.56
CA LYS A 279 0.05 -8.64 -8.78
C LYS A 279 0.76 -9.98 -8.49
N ARG A 280 1.72 -10.37 -9.33
CA ARG A 280 2.39 -11.67 -9.23
C ARG A 280 3.86 -11.61 -8.86
N ILE A 281 4.50 -10.44 -8.95
CA ILE A 281 5.96 -10.31 -8.79
C ILE A 281 6.25 -9.22 -7.77
N ASN A 282 7.15 -9.52 -6.85
CA ASN A 282 7.76 -8.55 -5.95
C ASN A 282 9.25 -8.83 -5.76
N ILE A 283 10.00 -7.80 -5.42
CA ILE A 283 11.43 -7.88 -5.08
C ILE A 283 11.56 -7.58 -3.59
N ALA A 284 12.37 -8.35 -2.89
CA ALA A 284 12.63 -8.17 -1.46
C ALA A 284 14.12 -8.04 -1.17
N LEU A 285 14.47 -7.07 -0.35
CA LEU A 285 15.75 -6.99 0.32
C LEU A 285 15.55 -7.47 1.76
N GLU A 286 16.29 -8.47 2.18
CA GLU A 286 16.13 -9.11 3.50
C GLU A 286 17.49 -9.34 4.15
N ASP A 287 17.55 -9.02 5.43
CA ASP A 287 18.64 -9.37 6.33
C ASP A 287 18.15 -10.41 7.33
N ARG A 288 18.86 -11.55 7.40
CA ARG A 288 18.56 -12.66 8.29
C ARG A 288 19.78 -13.00 9.13
N HIS A 289 19.63 -12.90 10.45
CA HIS A 289 20.64 -13.33 11.40
C HIS A 289 20.21 -14.65 12.06
N THR A 290 21.10 -15.64 12.05
CA THR A 290 20.80 -16.98 12.56
C THR A 290 21.80 -17.38 13.64
N PHE A 291 21.27 -17.81 14.76
CA PHE A 291 22.03 -18.31 15.91
C PHE A 291 22.02 -19.83 15.90
N ILE A 292 23.16 -20.42 16.12
CA ILE A 292 23.31 -21.87 16.31
C ILE A 292 23.92 -22.12 17.68
N LYS A 293 23.52 -23.21 18.33
CA LYS A 293 24.14 -23.62 19.59
C LYS A 293 25.40 -24.44 19.28
N ASP A 294 26.37 -23.81 18.66
CA ASP A 294 27.65 -24.39 18.31
C ASP A 294 28.71 -23.31 18.13
N ASP A 295 29.95 -23.65 18.40
CA ASP A 295 31.14 -22.81 18.44
C ASP A 295 32.21 -23.37 17.51
N LEU A 296 31.80 -23.93 16.38
CA LEU A 296 32.69 -24.56 15.40
C LEU A 296 32.28 -24.27 13.95
N LEU A 297 31.41 -23.26 13.77
CA LEU A 297 31.02 -22.88 12.42
C LEU A 297 32.17 -22.22 11.68
N ASP A 298 33.02 -21.48 12.38
CA ASP A 298 34.26 -20.91 11.89
C ASP A 298 35.48 -21.85 12.02
N GLY A 299 35.26 -23.09 12.55
CA GLY A 299 36.28 -24.10 12.71
C GLY A 299 37.12 -23.97 13.96
N GLN A 300 36.75 -23.13 14.92
CA GLN A 300 37.51 -22.86 16.12
C GLN A 300 36.62 -22.78 17.34
N ARG A 301 37.13 -23.15 18.52
CA ARG A 301 36.48 -23.04 19.83
C ARG A 301 37.30 -22.23 20.84
N TRP A 302 38.49 -21.84 20.49
CA TRP A 302 39.45 -21.27 21.43
C TRP A 302 39.83 -19.89 20.96
N GLN A 303 39.66 -18.91 21.82
CA GLN A 303 40.19 -17.59 21.55
C GLN A 303 41.71 -17.64 21.54
N GLU A 304 42.29 -17.20 20.45
CA GLU A 304 43.72 -17.33 20.21
C GLU A 304 44.45 -16.04 20.57
N HIS A 305 45.61 -16.26 21.20
CA HIS A 305 46.55 -15.19 21.51
C HIS A 305 47.91 -15.56 20.90
N PRO A 306 48.70 -14.59 20.46
CA PRO A 306 50.07 -14.86 19.93
C PRO A 306 50.94 -15.60 20.96
N THR A 307 50.73 -15.26 22.24
CA THR A 307 51.47 -15.82 23.37
C THR A 307 50.50 -16.07 24.52
N GLY A 308 50.71 -17.13 25.28
CA GLY A 308 49.90 -17.44 26.46
C GLY A 308 48.97 -18.64 26.26
N ASP A 309 48.09 -18.84 27.23
CA ASP A 309 47.15 -19.97 27.22
C ASP A 309 45.99 -19.76 26.26
N ALA A 310 45.58 -20.82 25.56
CA ALA A 310 44.35 -20.83 24.78
C ALA A 310 43.14 -20.69 25.69
N ALA A 311 42.35 -19.66 25.46
CA ALA A 311 41.12 -19.42 26.19
C ALA A 311 39.92 -19.96 25.39
N LEU A 312 39.05 -20.75 26.05
CA LEU A 312 37.81 -21.19 25.45
C LEU A 312 36.84 -20.00 25.39
N THR A 313 36.38 -19.65 24.21
CA THR A 313 35.27 -18.73 24.06
C THR A 313 33.98 -19.38 24.52
N ARG A 314 33.07 -18.61 25.12
CA ARG A 314 31.76 -19.10 25.53
C ARG A 314 30.65 -18.71 24.55
N ASP A 315 31.02 -17.95 23.55
CA ASP A 315 30.11 -17.40 22.59
C ASP A 315 29.85 -18.42 21.48
N TYR A 316 28.56 -18.61 21.20
CA TYR A 316 28.18 -19.47 20.08
C TYR A 316 28.25 -18.70 18.78
N ASP A 317 28.70 -19.37 17.75
CA ASP A 317 28.71 -18.82 16.40
C ASP A 317 27.32 -18.49 15.90
N SER A 318 27.29 -17.47 15.10
CA SER A 318 26.10 -17.07 14.35
C SER A 318 26.44 -16.73 12.90
N TYR A 319 25.44 -16.59 12.08
CA TYR A 319 25.68 -16.15 10.71
C TYR A 319 24.59 -15.18 10.24
N ASN A 320 25.01 -14.30 9.34
CA ASN A 320 24.15 -13.31 8.71
C ASN A 320 24.03 -13.63 7.21
N TYR A 321 22.81 -13.44 6.68
CA TYR A 321 22.52 -13.57 5.26
C TYR A 321 21.74 -12.36 4.79
N LEU A 322 22.44 -11.41 4.15
CA LEU A 322 21.85 -10.26 3.48
C LEU A 322 21.56 -10.62 2.03
N SER A 323 20.31 -10.57 1.62
CA SER A 323 19.87 -11.09 0.33
C SER A 323 18.91 -10.20 -0.44
N LEU A 324 19.01 -10.29 -1.76
CA LEU A 324 18.04 -9.73 -2.70
C LEU A 324 17.27 -10.88 -3.35
N GLY A 325 15.94 -10.87 -3.17
CA GLY A 325 15.05 -11.93 -3.62
C GLY A 325 14.06 -11.47 -4.67
N LEU A 326 13.73 -12.39 -5.57
CA LEU A 326 12.61 -12.25 -6.51
C LEU A 326 11.53 -13.25 -6.12
N ASN A 327 10.31 -12.76 -5.91
CA ASN A 327 9.20 -13.55 -5.41
C ASN A 327 8.04 -13.55 -6.39
N PHE A 328 7.40 -14.72 -6.53
CA PHE A 328 6.27 -14.96 -7.42
C PHE A 328 5.05 -15.40 -6.62
N ASN A 329 3.92 -14.73 -6.83
CA ASN A 329 2.64 -15.08 -6.24
C ASN A 329 1.91 -16.10 -7.14
N ILE A 330 1.62 -17.29 -6.60
CA ILE A 330 1.04 -18.42 -7.32
C ILE A 330 -0.36 -18.72 -6.78
N GLY A 331 -1.35 -18.74 -7.66
CA GLY A 331 -2.73 -19.08 -7.34
C GLY A 331 -3.66 -18.73 -8.49
N ALA A 332 -4.55 -19.64 -8.85
CA ALA A 332 -5.59 -19.39 -9.85
C ALA A 332 -6.83 -18.80 -9.17
N LYS A 333 -7.87 -18.96 -8.98
CA LYS A 333 -9.04 -18.42 -8.27
C LYS A 333 -8.70 -17.90 -6.85
N SER A 334 -7.74 -16.97 -6.75
CA SER A 334 -7.28 -16.39 -5.50
C SER A 334 -6.91 -14.93 -5.71
N VAL A 335 -7.09 -14.14 -4.68
CA VAL A 335 -6.55 -12.77 -4.62
C VAL A 335 -5.05 -12.82 -4.31
N GLU A 336 -4.36 -11.71 -4.42
CA GLU A 336 -2.98 -11.57 -3.96
C GLU A 336 -2.80 -12.10 -2.54
N PRO A 337 -1.57 -12.39 -2.08
CA PRO A 337 -1.32 -12.68 -0.68
C PRO A 337 -1.91 -11.60 0.23
N LEU A 338 -2.59 -12.01 1.30
CA LEU A 338 -3.37 -11.09 2.14
C LEU A 338 -2.54 -9.94 2.73
N TYR A 339 -1.25 -10.13 2.94
CA TYR A 339 -0.38 -9.07 3.43
C TYR A 339 -0.14 -7.94 2.40
N TRP A 340 -0.54 -8.11 1.13
CA TRP A 340 -0.58 -7.06 0.12
C TRP A 340 -1.95 -6.36 0.05
N LEU A 341 -2.95 -6.83 0.78
CA LEU A 341 -4.31 -6.28 0.79
C LEU A 341 -4.58 -5.50 2.08
N ASN A 342 -5.40 -4.47 1.97
CA ASN A 342 -5.95 -3.80 3.14
C ASN A 342 -7.33 -4.38 3.47
N PRO A 343 -7.54 -4.96 4.66
CA PRO A 343 -8.84 -5.52 5.04
C PRO A 343 -9.96 -4.48 5.10
N LEU A 344 -9.64 -3.20 5.23
CA LEU A 344 -10.62 -2.10 5.28
C LEU A 344 -10.98 -1.53 3.90
N ASN A 345 -10.40 -2.02 2.80
CA ASN A 345 -10.72 -1.51 1.47
C ASN A 345 -12.21 -1.62 1.15
N TYR A 346 -12.91 -2.67 1.66
CA TYR A 346 -14.35 -2.79 1.49
C TYR A 346 -15.12 -1.63 2.17
N ALA A 347 -14.71 -1.23 3.37
CA ALA A 347 -15.36 -0.14 4.10
C ALA A 347 -15.13 1.21 3.40
N TYR A 348 -13.92 1.47 2.92
CA TYR A 348 -13.64 2.66 2.13
C TYR A 348 -14.38 2.67 0.80
N SER A 349 -14.53 1.51 0.15
CA SER A 349 -15.30 1.38 -1.08
C SER A 349 -16.78 1.66 -0.84
N GLU A 350 -17.36 1.15 0.26
CA GLU A 350 -18.76 1.41 0.63
C GLU A 350 -18.99 2.86 1.03
N LEU A 351 -18.04 3.52 1.71
CA LEU A 351 -18.13 4.94 2.04
C LEU A 351 -18.10 5.83 0.79
N ASN A 352 -17.28 5.48 -0.21
CA ASN A 352 -17.16 6.26 -1.44
C ASN A 352 -18.28 5.98 -2.45
N ASN A 353 -18.85 4.78 -2.45
CA ASN A 353 -19.93 4.36 -3.34
C ASN A 353 -20.80 3.31 -2.64
N PRO A 354 -21.75 3.75 -1.80
CA PRO A 354 -22.59 2.87 -1.00
C PRO A 354 -23.44 1.95 -1.88
N LYS A 355 -23.24 0.64 -1.73
CA LYS A 355 -24.04 -0.39 -2.40
C LYS A 355 -24.79 -1.26 -1.40
N HIS A 356 -24.21 -1.51 -0.24
CA HIS A 356 -24.78 -2.30 0.84
C HIS A 356 -25.29 -1.44 1.99
N MET A 357 -24.71 -0.25 2.16
CA MET A 357 -25.15 0.66 3.21
C MET A 357 -26.56 1.13 2.87
N LYS A 358 -27.55 0.54 3.51
CA LYS A 358 -28.89 1.09 3.55
C LYS A 358 -28.86 2.25 4.52
N LEU A 359 -28.51 3.42 4.01
CA LEU A 359 -28.80 4.62 4.77
C LEU A 359 -30.31 4.65 4.99
N PRO A 360 -30.82 4.77 6.22
CA PRO A 360 -32.23 5.03 6.43
C PRO A 360 -32.57 6.25 5.58
N LYS A 361 -33.55 6.11 4.69
CA LYS A 361 -34.11 7.30 4.04
C LYS A 361 -34.58 8.20 5.19
N PRO A 362 -34.13 9.45 5.27
CA PRO A 362 -34.71 10.36 6.21
C PRO A 362 -36.20 10.40 5.88
N VAL A 363 -37.01 9.83 6.74
CA VAL A 363 -38.47 10.05 6.73
C VAL A 363 -38.63 11.40 7.38
N LEU A 364 -38.83 12.39 6.56
CA LEU A 364 -39.21 13.73 7.05
C LEU A 364 -40.72 13.66 7.26
N ASP A 365 -41.14 14.06 8.44
CA ASP A 365 -42.55 14.12 8.78
C ASP A 365 -43.23 15.16 7.88
N ASP A 366 -44.40 14.82 7.36
CA ASP A 366 -45.31 15.63 6.54
C ASP A 366 -46.70 15.36 7.10
N GLY A 367 -47.13 16.26 8.00
CA GLY A 367 -48.27 16.05 8.88
C GLY A 367 -49.60 16.10 8.18
N ASP A 368 -49.75 16.88 7.12
CA ASP A 368 -50.99 17.07 6.36
C ASP A 368 -50.96 16.41 4.97
N GLY A 369 -49.76 15.94 4.55
CA GLY A 369 -49.60 15.18 3.32
C GLY A 369 -49.62 16.00 2.04
N ASP A 370 -49.29 17.29 2.14
CA ASP A 370 -49.25 18.22 1.01
C ASP A 370 -48.00 18.11 0.14
N GLY A 371 -46.96 17.32 0.60
CA GLY A 371 -45.70 17.09 -0.08
C GLY A 371 -44.57 18.02 0.37
N VAL A 372 -44.81 18.92 1.32
CA VAL A 372 -43.80 19.74 1.99
C VAL A 372 -43.65 19.25 3.42
N THR A 373 -42.40 19.06 3.86
CA THR A 373 -42.14 18.54 5.20
C THR A 373 -42.40 19.57 6.27
N ASP A 374 -42.86 19.15 7.47
CA ASP A 374 -43.21 20.00 8.61
C ASP A 374 -42.16 21.09 8.92
N GLN A 375 -40.87 20.81 8.64
CA GLN A 375 -39.79 21.78 8.87
C GLN A 375 -39.82 22.99 7.94
N PHE A 376 -40.36 22.83 6.75
CA PHE A 376 -40.38 23.85 5.70
C PHE A 376 -41.79 24.33 5.40
N ASP A 377 -42.79 23.66 6.00
CA ASP A 377 -44.17 23.96 5.83
C ASP A 377 -44.57 25.18 6.69
N ARG A 378 -45.19 26.17 6.05
CA ARG A 378 -45.70 27.39 6.67
C ARG A 378 -47.20 27.33 6.95
N GLU A 379 -47.91 26.38 6.33
CA GLU A 379 -49.33 26.13 6.54
C GLU A 379 -49.58 24.69 7.00
N PRO A 380 -49.28 24.34 8.29
CA PRO A 380 -49.25 22.96 8.79
C PRO A 380 -50.56 22.17 8.72
N ASN A 381 -51.59 22.72 8.14
CA ASN A 381 -52.90 22.08 7.95
C ASN A 381 -53.50 22.46 6.60
N THR A 382 -52.75 22.29 5.55
CA THR A 382 -53.21 22.50 4.18
C THR A 382 -54.40 21.60 3.88
N PRO A 383 -55.51 22.14 3.33
CA PRO A 383 -56.65 21.31 2.98
C PRO A 383 -56.29 20.23 1.97
N ALA A 384 -56.75 18.99 2.23
CA ALA A 384 -56.38 17.84 1.40
C ALA A 384 -56.72 18.05 -0.09
N GLY A 385 -55.71 17.90 -0.96
CA GLY A 385 -55.83 18.04 -2.40
C GLY A 385 -55.68 19.47 -2.91
N CYS A 386 -55.35 20.44 -2.07
CA CYS A 386 -54.96 21.76 -2.49
C CYS A 386 -53.55 21.76 -3.04
N PRO A 387 -53.26 22.34 -4.20
CA PRO A 387 -51.93 22.59 -4.65
C PRO A 387 -51.26 23.64 -3.78
N VAL A 388 -49.99 23.40 -3.40
CA VAL A 388 -49.21 24.29 -2.53
C VAL A 388 -47.98 24.82 -3.23
N ASP A 389 -47.42 25.89 -2.68
CA ASP A 389 -46.13 26.41 -3.07
C ASP A 389 -44.98 25.58 -2.47
N THR A 390 -43.72 25.99 -2.67
CA THR A 390 -42.53 25.33 -2.12
C THR A 390 -42.42 25.41 -0.61
N HIS A 391 -43.32 26.11 0.07
CA HIS A 391 -43.37 26.32 1.52
C HIS A 391 -44.65 25.75 2.16
N GLY A 392 -45.39 24.91 1.44
CA GLY A 392 -46.60 24.31 1.97
C GLY A 392 -47.83 25.22 2.00
N VAL A 393 -47.72 26.45 1.50
CA VAL A 393 -48.82 27.41 1.52
C VAL A 393 -49.74 27.16 0.33
N SER A 394 -51.03 27.02 0.60
CA SER A 394 -52.06 26.83 -0.43
C SER A 394 -51.98 27.93 -1.48
N LEU A 395 -52.01 27.55 -2.76
CA LEU A 395 -52.00 28.53 -3.86
C LEU A 395 -53.30 29.32 -3.87
N ASP A 396 -53.18 30.63 -4.02
CA ASP A 396 -54.24 31.61 -4.22
C ASP A 396 -53.83 32.47 -5.42
N THR A 397 -54.38 32.14 -6.60
CA THR A 397 -53.90 32.66 -7.88
C THR A 397 -54.20 34.13 -8.07
N ASP A 398 -55.30 34.65 -7.52
CA ASP A 398 -55.74 36.06 -7.68
C ASP A 398 -55.61 36.90 -6.40
N GLY A 399 -55.23 36.25 -5.27
CA GLY A 399 -54.96 36.91 -4.00
C GLY A 399 -56.23 37.42 -3.30
N ASP A 400 -57.37 36.79 -3.52
CA ASP A 400 -58.62 37.17 -2.95
C ASP A 400 -58.84 36.60 -1.54
N GLY A 401 -57.96 35.73 -1.06
CA GLY A 401 -57.93 35.09 0.26
C GLY A 401 -58.65 33.73 0.31
N VAL A 402 -59.10 33.20 -0.81
CA VAL A 402 -59.64 31.83 -0.93
C VAL A 402 -58.68 30.97 -1.75
N PRO A 403 -58.16 29.87 -1.18
CA PRO A 403 -57.25 28.98 -1.94
C PRO A 403 -57.89 28.44 -3.21
N ASP A 404 -57.08 28.30 -4.28
CA ASP A 404 -57.48 27.81 -5.62
C ASP A 404 -58.31 26.54 -5.59
N CYS A 405 -58.03 25.65 -4.61
CA CYS A 405 -58.77 24.37 -4.46
C CYS A 405 -60.20 24.52 -3.92
N LYS A 406 -60.50 25.64 -3.31
CA LYS A 406 -61.85 26.00 -2.78
C LYS A 406 -62.50 27.08 -3.59
N ASP A 407 -61.73 27.78 -4.39
CA ASP A 407 -62.17 28.89 -5.17
C ASP A 407 -62.95 28.44 -6.42
N LYS A 408 -64.18 28.91 -6.55
CA LYS A 408 -65.01 28.64 -7.72
C LYS A 408 -64.80 29.67 -8.83
N GLN A 409 -64.10 30.76 -8.55
CA GLN A 409 -63.80 31.83 -9.51
C GLN A 409 -62.29 32.15 -9.45
N LEU A 410 -61.44 31.25 -9.92
CA LEU A 410 -59.97 31.30 -9.87
C LEU A 410 -59.30 32.61 -10.29
N ILE A 411 -60.05 33.53 -10.87
CA ILE A 411 -59.59 34.87 -11.25
C ILE A 411 -60.73 35.83 -11.01
N THR A 412 -60.82 36.40 -9.79
CA THR A 412 -61.80 37.40 -9.44
C THR A 412 -61.23 38.77 -9.73
N PRO A 413 -61.90 39.58 -10.60
CA PRO A 413 -61.47 40.98 -10.83
C PRO A 413 -61.47 41.80 -9.54
N THR A 414 -60.43 42.64 -9.37
CA THR A 414 -60.23 43.44 -8.16
C THR A 414 -61.46 44.35 -7.80
N GLU A 415 -62.21 44.71 -8.84
CA GLU A 415 -63.46 45.49 -8.69
C GLU A 415 -64.64 44.68 -8.15
N CYS A 416 -64.50 43.35 -8.15
CA CYS A 416 -65.49 42.39 -7.67
C CYS A 416 -65.25 41.95 -6.22
N GLN A 417 -64.20 42.40 -5.60
CA GLN A 417 -63.85 42.10 -4.20
C GLN A 417 -64.66 43.03 -3.24
N PRO A 418 -64.95 42.56 -2.04
CA PRO A 418 -64.61 41.30 -1.40
C PRO A 418 -65.40 40.11 -1.93
N VAL A 419 -64.79 38.93 -1.92
CA VAL A 419 -65.37 37.65 -2.36
C VAL A 419 -66.20 36.99 -1.24
N ASP A 420 -67.00 36.01 -1.60
CA ASP A 420 -67.67 35.13 -0.64
C ASP A 420 -66.78 33.98 -0.19
N ALA A 421 -67.27 33.05 0.63
CA ALA A 421 -66.51 31.91 1.14
C ALA A 421 -66.10 30.89 0.05
N ASP A 422 -66.67 31.02 -1.11
CA ASP A 422 -66.38 30.17 -2.30
C ASP A 422 -65.48 30.88 -3.35
N GLY A 423 -64.91 32.09 -3.00
CA GLY A 423 -64.06 32.86 -3.90
C GLY A 423 -64.83 33.64 -4.99
N VAL A 424 -66.14 33.68 -4.93
CA VAL A 424 -66.92 34.33 -5.97
C VAL A 424 -67.15 35.81 -5.63
N GLY A 425 -66.62 36.68 -6.48
CA GLY A 425 -66.71 38.12 -6.37
C GLY A 425 -68.06 38.67 -6.87
N LYS A 426 -68.60 39.63 -6.16
CA LYS A 426 -69.79 40.32 -6.58
C LYS A 426 -69.41 41.59 -7.34
N CYS A 427 -69.31 41.47 -8.65
CA CYS A 427 -68.93 42.59 -9.50
C CYS A 427 -70.02 43.70 -9.47
N PRO A 428 -69.66 44.98 -9.39
CA PRO A 428 -70.55 46.04 -9.66
C PRO A 428 -71.10 45.94 -11.10
N PRO A 429 -72.39 46.33 -11.35
CA PRO A 429 -72.88 46.25 -12.71
C PRO A 429 -72.03 47.14 -13.61
N PRO A 430 -71.66 46.60 -14.84
CA PRO A 430 -70.84 47.37 -15.76
C PRO A 430 -71.48 48.72 -16.04
N ALA A 431 -70.69 49.77 -15.87
CA ALA A 431 -71.13 51.12 -16.27
C ALA A 431 -71.31 51.09 -17.81
N CYS A 432 -72.57 51.01 -18.24
CA CYS A 432 -72.88 51.05 -19.66
C CYS A 432 -72.44 52.42 -20.23
N CYS A 433 -71.52 52.31 -21.20
CA CYS A 433 -71.23 53.29 -22.22
C CYS A 433 -70.73 54.67 -21.76
N ASP A 434 -69.44 54.79 -21.56
CA ASP A 434 -68.80 56.00 -21.97
C ASP A 434 -67.39 55.77 -22.47
N SER A 435 -67.28 55.99 -23.82
CA SER A 435 -66.08 56.41 -24.58
C SER A 435 -64.80 55.64 -24.44
N LEU A 436 -64.48 55.03 -25.58
CA LEU A 436 -63.12 54.71 -26.04
C LEU A 436 -62.02 55.62 -25.44
N ARG A 437 -61.32 55.11 -24.44
CA ARG A 437 -60.01 55.60 -24.10
C ARG A 437 -59.02 54.42 -24.23
N ALA A 438 -58.03 54.62 -25.07
CA ALA A 438 -56.95 53.69 -25.33
C ALA A 438 -56.30 53.19 -24.01
N ALA A 439 -56.24 51.89 -23.82
CA ALA A 439 -55.49 51.28 -22.73
C ALA A 439 -54.01 51.67 -22.85
N PRO A 440 -53.33 51.99 -21.75
CA PRO A 440 -51.89 52.17 -21.78
C PRO A 440 -51.21 50.82 -22.15
N ALA A 441 -50.11 50.87 -22.96
CA ALA A 441 -49.34 49.71 -23.33
C ALA A 441 -48.98 48.91 -22.07
N SER A 442 -49.28 47.60 -22.07
CA SER A 442 -49.00 46.70 -20.96
C SER A 442 -47.49 46.64 -20.69
N ALA A 443 -47.10 46.86 -19.46
CA ALA A 443 -45.72 46.68 -19.02
C ALA A 443 -45.27 45.25 -19.29
N CYS A 444 -44.02 45.06 -19.68
CA CYS A 444 -43.47 43.72 -19.92
C CYS A 444 -43.45 42.87 -18.62
N PRO A 445 -43.75 41.57 -18.69
CA PRO A 445 -43.66 40.69 -17.54
C PRO A 445 -42.28 40.73 -16.88
N THR A 446 -42.23 40.83 -15.57
CA THR A 446 -40.99 40.88 -14.79
C THR A 446 -40.69 39.56 -14.04
N ASP A 447 -41.65 38.66 -13.98
CA ASP A 447 -41.62 37.40 -13.25
C ASP A 447 -41.25 36.23 -14.17
N TYR A 448 -39.95 36.07 -14.46
CA TYR A 448 -39.45 34.94 -15.20
C TYR A 448 -38.79 33.91 -14.27
N PRO A 449 -38.95 32.59 -14.52
CA PRO A 449 -38.32 31.56 -13.70
C PRO A 449 -36.80 31.49 -13.94
N SER A 450 -36.05 31.22 -12.89
CA SER A 450 -34.62 30.84 -13.01
C SER A 450 -34.49 29.41 -13.50
N VAL A 451 -33.56 29.14 -14.42
CA VAL A 451 -33.38 27.83 -15.05
C VAL A 451 -32.08 27.20 -14.58
N ASN A 452 -32.18 26.02 -13.97
CA ASN A 452 -31.04 25.32 -13.41
C ASN A 452 -30.45 24.28 -14.39
N PHE A 453 -29.11 24.22 -14.44
CA PHE A 453 -28.35 23.26 -15.23
C PHE A 453 -27.61 22.27 -14.31
N ARG A 454 -27.44 21.04 -14.75
CA ARG A 454 -26.64 20.06 -14.03
C ARG A 454 -25.19 20.53 -13.92
N ASN A 455 -24.56 20.25 -12.78
CA ASN A 455 -23.17 20.62 -12.58
C ASN A 455 -22.26 20.09 -13.70
N GLY A 456 -21.43 20.95 -14.27
CA GLY A 456 -20.52 20.61 -15.35
C GLY A 456 -21.16 20.41 -16.74
N SER A 457 -22.49 20.57 -16.88
CA SER A 457 -23.22 20.36 -18.14
C SER A 457 -23.82 21.67 -18.67
N ALA A 458 -23.89 21.79 -19.98
CA ALA A 458 -24.62 22.82 -20.72
C ALA A 458 -25.86 22.26 -21.45
N THR A 459 -26.22 21.00 -21.19
CA THR A 459 -27.37 20.36 -21.83
C THR A 459 -28.67 20.83 -21.18
N VAL A 460 -29.63 21.26 -21.98
CA VAL A 460 -30.97 21.69 -21.52
C VAL A 460 -31.77 20.45 -21.13
N SER A 461 -32.06 20.30 -19.83
CA SER A 461 -32.82 19.17 -19.28
C SER A 461 -34.31 19.25 -19.66
N SER A 462 -35.09 18.21 -19.35
CA SER A 462 -36.57 18.21 -19.52
C SER A 462 -37.22 19.37 -18.76
N ASP A 463 -36.78 19.57 -17.51
CA ASP A 463 -37.32 20.61 -16.62
C ASP A 463 -36.95 22.01 -17.12
N ALA A 464 -35.70 22.19 -17.54
CA ALA A 464 -35.26 23.42 -18.16
C ALA A 464 -36.05 23.76 -19.44
N LYS A 465 -36.40 22.74 -20.24
CA LYS A 465 -37.25 22.93 -21.44
C LYS A 465 -38.63 23.41 -21.06
N ALA A 466 -39.26 22.83 -20.04
CA ALA A 466 -40.60 23.27 -19.58
C ALA A 466 -40.58 24.73 -19.11
N MET A 467 -39.53 25.14 -18.37
CA MET A 467 -39.33 26.52 -17.94
C MET A 467 -39.14 27.45 -19.14
N PHE A 468 -38.31 27.10 -20.12
CA PHE A 468 -38.14 27.92 -21.33
C PHE A 468 -39.41 28.00 -22.16
N SER A 469 -40.24 26.97 -22.22
CA SER A 469 -41.55 27.03 -22.90
C SER A 469 -42.49 28.02 -22.20
N THR A 470 -42.46 28.08 -20.85
CA THR A 470 -43.22 29.09 -20.08
C THR A 470 -42.72 30.51 -20.41
N VAL A 471 -41.42 30.75 -20.44
CA VAL A 471 -40.81 32.03 -20.84
C VAL A 471 -41.22 32.41 -22.26
N ALA A 472 -41.16 31.44 -23.19
CA ALA A 472 -41.56 31.67 -24.56
C ALA A 472 -43.04 32.01 -24.72
N ALA A 473 -43.94 31.37 -23.92
CA ALA A 473 -45.37 31.70 -23.92
C ALA A 473 -45.60 33.14 -23.49
N LYS A 474 -44.93 33.59 -22.40
CA LYS A 474 -45.00 35.00 -21.93
C LYS A 474 -44.47 35.97 -22.99
N LEU A 475 -43.38 35.65 -23.69
CA LEU A 475 -42.84 36.49 -24.74
C LEU A 475 -43.72 36.51 -26.00
N LYS A 476 -44.37 35.42 -26.36
CA LYS A 476 -45.32 35.34 -27.47
C LYS A 476 -46.57 36.19 -27.17
N ALA A 477 -47.03 36.17 -25.94
CA ALA A 477 -48.16 37.01 -25.48
C ALA A 477 -47.84 38.52 -25.47
N ASN A 478 -46.54 38.87 -25.35
CA ASN A 478 -46.06 40.25 -25.29
C ASN A 478 -45.04 40.53 -26.38
N PRO A 479 -45.43 40.80 -27.61
CA PRO A 479 -44.50 40.89 -28.79
C PRO A 479 -43.41 41.97 -28.68
N ASN A 480 -43.66 43.03 -27.92
CA ASN A 480 -42.75 44.16 -27.76
C ASN A 480 -41.72 43.98 -26.64
N CYS A 481 -41.82 42.89 -25.86
CA CYS A 481 -40.93 42.64 -24.73
C CYS A 481 -39.69 41.81 -25.16
N SER A 482 -38.54 42.07 -24.53
CA SER A 482 -37.29 41.36 -24.68
C SER A 482 -36.79 40.90 -23.31
N ILE A 483 -35.90 39.90 -23.31
CA ILE A 483 -35.32 39.35 -22.11
C ILE A 483 -33.80 39.29 -22.17
N THR A 484 -33.18 39.31 -20.99
CA THR A 484 -31.76 39.02 -20.78
C THR A 484 -31.59 37.73 -20.01
N LEU A 485 -30.78 36.82 -20.52
CA LEU A 485 -30.33 35.60 -19.87
C LEU A 485 -29.05 35.91 -19.10
N ASN A 486 -29.07 35.81 -17.78
CA ASN A 486 -27.92 36.14 -16.93
C ASN A 486 -27.31 34.84 -16.36
N ALA A 487 -26.01 34.64 -16.52
CA ALA A 487 -25.28 33.55 -15.92
C ALA A 487 -24.15 34.06 -15.02
N TYR A 488 -23.87 33.32 -13.93
CA TYR A 488 -22.96 33.77 -12.88
C TYR A 488 -21.77 32.78 -12.70
N PRO A 489 -20.78 32.78 -13.63
CA PRO A 489 -19.62 31.90 -13.50
C PRO A 489 -18.70 32.31 -12.36
N GLU A 490 -17.93 31.34 -11.88
CA GLU A 490 -16.76 31.60 -11.05
C GLU A 490 -15.64 32.24 -11.89
N ALA A 491 -14.62 32.81 -11.24
CA ALA A 491 -13.51 33.49 -11.90
C ALA A 491 -12.63 32.60 -12.82
N SER A 492 -12.78 31.28 -12.75
CA SER A 492 -12.02 30.35 -13.56
C SER A 492 -12.43 30.39 -15.04
N LYS A 493 -11.46 30.34 -15.95
CA LYS A 493 -11.71 30.27 -17.40
C LYS A 493 -12.65 29.13 -17.81
N ALA A 494 -12.54 27.98 -17.12
CA ALA A 494 -13.37 26.82 -17.38
C ALA A 494 -14.85 27.07 -17.00
N SER A 495 -15.11 27.76 -15.86
CA SER A 495 -16.44 28.13 -15.43
C SER A 495 -17.08 29.15 -16.37
N GLN A 496 -16.31 30.15 -16.81
CA GLN A 496 -16.76 31.16 -17.77
C GLN A 496 -17.14 30.51 -19.11
N ALA A 497 -16.29 29.62 -19.62
CA ALA A 497 -16.58 28.90 -20.85
C ALA A 497 -17.81 27.98 -20.74
N LEU A 498 -18.08 27.41 -19.58
CA LEU A 498 -19.28 26.61 -19.33
C LEU A 498 -20.53 27.48 -19.24
N ALA A 499 -20.46 28.62 -18.57
CA ALA A 499 -21.56 29.58 -18.50
C ALA A 499 -21.93 30.09 -19.89
N GLN A 500 -20.95 30.44 -20.73
CA GLN A 500 -21.20 30.85 -22.11
C GLN A 500 -21.91 29.76 -22.90
N ARG A 501 -21.45 28.51 -22.82
CA ARG A 501 -22.12 27.37 -23.49
C ARG A 501 -23.55 27.15 -23.02
N ARG A 502 -23.87 27.42 -21.74
CA ARG A 502 -25.23 27.36 -21.20
C ARG A 502 -26.12 28.47 -21.74
N LEU A 503 -25.60 29.70 -21.79
CA LEU A 503 -26.30 30.83 -22.39
C LEU A 503 -26.60 30.58 -23.87
N ASP A 504 -25.61 30.05 -24.61
CA ASP A 504 -25.79 29.72 -26.02
C ASP A 504 -26.82 28.61 -26.22
N ALA A 505 -26.80 27.56 -25.37
CA ALA A 505 -27.77 26.48 -25.41
C ALA A 505 -29.19 26.94 -25.04
N ALA A 506 -29.34 27.82 -24.05
CA ALA A 506 -30.61 28.42 -23.67
C ALA A 506 -31.20 29.32 -24.77
N LYS A 507 -30.35 30.18 -25.32
CA LYS A 507 -30.72 31.05 -26.46
C LYS A 507 -31.11 30.24 -27.68
N ALA A 508 -30.30 29.23 -28.04
CA ALA A 508 -30.60 28.34 -29.18
C ALA A 508 -31.93 27.61 -28.99
N TYR A 509 -32.22 27.14 -27.77
CA TYR A 509 -33.49 26.47 -27.48
C TYR A 509 -34.72 27.41 -27.63
N LEU A 510 -34.62 28.65 -27.12
CA LEU A 510 -35.68 29.66 -27.25
C LEU A 510 -35.88 30.10 -28.70
N VAL A 511 -34.82 30.19 -29.49
CA VAL A 511 -34.90 30.57 -30.92
C VAL A 511 -35.38 29.40 -31.77
N ASP A 512 -34.67 28.25 -31.73
CA ASP A 512 -34.85 27.16 -32.68
C ASP A 512 -36.08 26.29 -32.37
N LYS A 513 -36.43 26.13 -31.08
CA LYS A 513 -37.53 25.27 -30.67
C LYS A 513 -38.78 26.05 -30.30
N GLU A 514 -38.62 27.19 -29.65
CA GLU A 514 -39.75 27.99 -29.22
C GLU A 514 -40.12 29.11 -30.18
N GLY A 515 -39.26 29.40 -31.17
CA GLY A 515 -39.55 30.38 -32.24
C GLY A 515 -39.50 31.83 -31.79
N ILE A 516 -38.74 32.16 -30.77
CA ILE A 516 -38.58 33.55 -30.30
C ILE A 516 -37.47 34.21 -31.16
N SER A 517 -37.71 35.42 -31.62
CA SER A 517 -36.73 36.14 -32.45
C SER A 517 -35.42 36.42 -31.69
N THR A 518 -34.27 36.24 -32.33
CA THR A 518 -32.93 36.36 -31.76
C THR A 518 -32.63 37.74 -31.18
N ASP A 519 -33.21 38.80 -31.73
CA ASP A 519 -33.05 40.20 -31.33
C ASP A 519 -33.80 40.51 -30.00
N ARG A 520 -34.71 39.63 -29.61
CA ARG A 520 -35.46 39.75 -28.33
C ARG A 520 -34.77 39.04 -27.16
N ILE A 521 -33.62 38.39 -27.39
CA ILE A 521 -32.91 37.63 -26.36
C ILE A 521 -31.46 38.13 -26.29
N THR A 522 -31.13 38.79 -25.21
CA THR A 522 -29.78 39.21 -24.87
C THR A 522 -29.16 38.21 -23.87
N THR A 523 -27.87 38.04 -23.92
CA THR A 523 -27.15 37.18 -22.98
C THR A 523 -26.14 38.02 -22.22
N ASN A 524 -26.05 37.79 -20.92
CA ASN A 524 -25.09 38.43 -20.02
C ASN A 524 -24.40 37.40 -19.15
N SER A 525 -23.10 37.61 -18.90
CA SER A 525 -22.31 36.72 -18.04
C SER A 525 -21.50 37.58 -17.07
N GLU A 526 -21.80 37.48 -15.80
CA GLU A 526 -21.19 38.28 -14.74
C GLU A 526 -20.53 37.36 -13.71
N ILE A 527 -19.25 37.62 -13.34
CA ILE A 527 -18.52 36.81 -12.38
C ILE A 527 -19.06 37.12 -10.95
N GLY A 528 -19.60 36.11 -10.30
CA GLY A 528 -20.27 36.26 -8.99
C GLY A 528 -21.67 36.82 -9.12
N GLY A 529 -22.38 36.96 -8.04
CA GLY A 529 -23.75 37.57 -8.04
C GLY A 529 -24.89 36.57 -8.09
N GLY A 530 -24.64 35.27 -8.34
CA GLY A 530 -25.67 34.24 -8.36
C GLY A 530 -25.09 32.81 -8.34
N ASP A 531 -25.99 31.82 -8.45
CA ASP A 531 -25.56 30.42 -8.54
C ASP A 531 -24.96 30.12 -9.91
N LYS A 532 -23.76 29.57 -9.92
CA LYS A 532 -23.00 29.17 -11.13
C LYS A 532 -23.74 28.16 -12.01
N ASN A 533 -24.72 27.44 -11.49
CA ASN A 533 -25.47 26.44 -12.24
C ASN A 533 -26.81 26.96 -12.77
N THR A 534 -27.18 28.21 -12.48
CA THR A 534 -28.46 28.79 -12.80
C THR A 534 -28.32 29.88 -13.89
N ILE A 535 -29.30 29.96 -14.76
CA ILE A 535 -29.53 31.12 -15.65
C ILE A 535 -30.78 31.84 -15.14
N ASP A 536 -30.59 33.08 -14.75
CA ASP A 536 -31.71 33.96 -14.37
C ASP A 536 -32.18 34.74 -15.60
N ILE A 537 -33.50 34.95 -15.68
CA ILE A 537 -34.13 35.60 -16.83
C ILE A 537 -34.77 36.88 -16.34
N SER A 538 -34.37 38.00 -16.92
CA SER A 538 -34.94 39.31 -16.62
C SER A 538 -35.57 39.95 -17.85
N SER A 539 -36.62 40.75 -17.69
CA SER A 539 -37.16 41.60 -18.77
C SER A 539 -36.23 42.79 -19.02
N ASN A 540 -36.10 43.17 -20.27
CA ASN A 540 -35.44 44.41 -20.67
C ASN A 540 -36.46 45.53 -20.83
#